data_f92613ef9cf6e24ab818a0eff5c08816
#
_entry.id   f92613ef9cf6e24ab818a0eff5c08816
#
_cell.length_a   1.000
_cell.length_b   1.000
_cell.length_c   1.000
_cell.angle_alpha   90.00
_cell.angle_beta   90.00
_cell.angle_gamma   90.00
#
_symmetry.space_group_name_H-M   'P 1'
#
loop_
_entity.id
_entity.type
_entity.pdbx_description
1 polymer ?
#
loop_
_entity_poly.entity_id
_entity_poly.type
_entity_poly.pdbx_seq_one_letter_code
_entity_poly.pdbx_strand_id
1 'polypeptide(L)'
;VTDFSYVNDKIGIKANFEILENFLLGMLIEKFSPSSLFKKSKDSYIFKENQVILNSKAVESTVTISPYNFTIIKQTFTTDENLFEVIYDEYIKVENQNFPTKIKFINNGLENFNIEIKSISSLDKINIPFRVPKNYKRVDLE
;
A
#
# COMPACT_ATOMS: atom_id res chain seq x y z
N VAL A 1 -11.00 1.95 -19.33
CA VAL A 1 -11.29 1.37 -17.99
C VAL A 1 -10.10 0.50 -17.62
N THR A 2 -9.41 0.84 -16.56
CA THR A 2 -8.29 0.02 -16.07
C THR A 2 -8.88 -1.15 -15.30
N ASP A 3 -8.61 -2.37 -15.78
CA ASP A 3 -9.01 -3.58 -15.08
C ASP A 3 -7.98 -3.91 -13.99
N PHE A 4 -8.41 -3.82 -12.74
CA PHE A 4 -7.60 -4.18 -11.57
C PHE A 4 -7.75 -5.65 -11.15
N SER A 5 -8.45 -6.48 -11.93
CA SER A 5 -8.74 -7.87 -11.56
C SER A 5 -7.47 -8.66 -11.29
N TYR A 6 -6.47 -8.55 -12.14
CA TYR A 6 -5.18 -9.21 -11.96
C TYR A 6 -4.47 -8.78 -10.67
N VAL A 7 -4.50 -7.47 -10.37
CA VAL A 7 -3.89 -6.93 -9.15
C VAL A 7 -4.66 -7.41 -7.91
N ASN A 8 -5.99 -7.39 -7.98
CA ASN A 8 -6.86 -7.87 -6.91
C ASN A 8 -6.61 -9.33 -6.56
N ASP A 9 -6.44 -10.18 -7.58
CA ASP A 9 -6.13 -11.61 -7.39
C ASP A 9 -4.78 -11.82 -6.71
N LYS A 10 -3.81 -10.96 -7.01
CA LYS A 10 -2.47 -11.04 -6.42
C LYS A 10 -2.39 -10.44 -5.01
N ILE A 11 -3.09 -9.35 -4.77
CA ILE A 11 -3.08 -8.65 -3.48
C ILE A 11 -4.03 -9.31 -2.48
N GLY A 12 -5.10 -9.95 -2.96
CA GLY A 12 -6.11 -10.59 -2.10
C GLY A 12 -7.16 -9.63 -1.54
N ILE A 13 -7.14 -8.37 -1.96
CA ILE A 13 -8.18 -7.36 -1.67
C ILE A 13 -8.57 -6.67 -2.97
N LYS A 14 -9.83 -6.24 -3.05
CA LYS A 14 -10.26 -5.40 -4.16
C LYS A 14 -9.62 -4.02 -4.03
N ALA A 15 -8.54 -3.80 -4.75
CA ALA A 15 -7.87 -2.52 -4.83
C ALA A 15 -8.51 -1.65 -5.91
N ASN A 16 -8.68 -0.38 -5.62
CA ASN A 16 -8.91 0.67 -6.59
C ASN A 16 -7.63 1.50 -6.76
N PHE A 17 -7.66 2.48 -7.64
CA PHE A 17 -6.49 3.34 -7.88
C PHE A 17 -6.01 4.05 -6.60
N GLU A 18 -6.93 4.59 -5.79
CA GLU A 18 -6.61 5.30 -4.56
C GLU A 18 -5.92 4.39 -3.53
N ILE A 19 -6.40 3.16 -3.35
CA ILE A 19 -5.80 2.17 -2.46
C ILE A 19 -4.38 1.82 -2.91
N LEU A 20 -4.18 1.59 -4.21
CA LEU A 20 -2.86 1.30 -4.76
C LEU A 20 -1.91 2.49 -4.64
N GLU A 21 -2.39 3.70 -4.91
CA GLU A 21 -1.61 4.92 -4.73
C GLU A 21 -1.16 5.08 -3.28
N ASN A 22 -2.07 4.92 -2.32
CA ASN A 22 -1.74 4.98 -0.90
C ASN A 22 -0.72 3.92 -0.48
N PHE A 23 -0.83 2.70 -0.99
CA PHE A 23 0.18 1.66 -0.75
C PHE A 23 1.56 2.07 -1.28
N LEU A 24 1.64 2.56 -2.51
CA LEU A 24 2.90 2.95 -3.14
C LEU A 24 3.56 4.15 -2.46
N LEU A 25 2.76 5.06 -1.92
CA LEU A 25 3.25 6.25 -1.24
C LEU A 25 3.54 6.01 0.26
N GLY A 26 3.26 4.82 0.79
CA GLY A 26 3.41 4.53 2.21
C GLY A 26 2.43 5.32 3.08
N MET A 27 1.23 5.56 2.58
CA MET A 27 0.18 6.28 3.26
C MET A 27 -0.85 5.33 3.88
N LEU A 28 -1.60 5.83 4.85
CA LEU A 28 -2.73 5.11 5.42
C LEU A 28 -3.82 4.91 4.36
N ILE A 29 -4.34 3.68 4.28
CA ILE A 29 -5.46 3.37 3.40
C ILE A 29 -6.75 3.90 3.98
N GLU A 30 -6.91 3.75 5.30
CA GLU A 30 -8.06 4.25 6.03
C GLU A 30 -7.61 5.13 7.19
N LYS A 31 -8.41 6.14 7.49
CA LYS A 31 -8.17 7.02 8.63
C LYS A 31 -8.59 6.31 9.91
N PHE A 32 -7.75 6.41 10.93
CA PHE A 32 -8.10 5.96 12.26
C PHE A 32 -9.09 6.90 12.92
N SER A 33 -10.08 6.31 13.61
CA SER A 33 -11.00 7.08 14.44
C SER A 33 -10.34 7.48 15.78
N PRO A 34 -10.87 8.51 16.48
CA PRO A 34 -10.39 8.84 17.82
C PRO A 34 -10.52 7.70 18.85
N SER A 35 -11.35 6.70 18.56
CA SER A 35 -11.57 5.50 19.37
C SER A 35 -10.63 4.35 19.04
N SER A 36 -9.72 4.51 18.07
CA SER A 36 -8.74 3.48 17.72
C SER A 36 -7.87 3.12 18.92
N LEU A 37 -7.60 1.83 19.10
CA LEU A 37 -6.71 1.36 20.13
C LEU A 37 -5.27 1.74 19.78
N PHE A 38 -4.57 2.30 20.75
CA PHE A 38 -3.19 2.72 20.61
C PHE A 38 -2.29 1.97 21.61
N LYS A 39 -1.18 1.45 21.10
CA LYS A 39 -0.13 0.83 21.92
C LYS A 39 1.24 1.41 21.54
N LYS A 40 1.97 1.87 22.53
CA LYS A 40 3.35 2.33 22.38
C LYS A 40 4.30 1.25 22.87
N SER A 41 5.31 0.93 22.06
CA SER A 41 6.47 0.14 22.45
C SER A 41 7.75 0.96 22.25
N LYS A 42 8.92 0.38 22.59
CA LYS A 42 10.21 1.06 22.40
C LYS A 42 10.47 1.38 20.93
N ASP A 43 10.10 0.47 20.03
CA ASP A 43 10.51 0.52 18.63
C ASP A 43 9.33 0.75 17.68
N SER A 44 8.11 0.96 18.19
CA SER A 44 6.94 1.17 17.36
C SER A 44 5.76 1.81 18.06
N TYR A 45 4.95 2.52 17.30
CA TYR A 45 3.59 2.88 17.63
C TYR A 45 2.63 1.97 16.87
N ILE A 46 1.68 1.36 17.55
CA ILE A 46 0.72 0.45 16.95
C ILE A 46 -0.68 1.02 17.14
N PHE A 47 -1.37 1.22 16.04
CA PHE A 47 -2.78 1.64 16.00
C PHE A 47 -3.61 0.47 15.47
N LYS A 48 -4.71 0.20 16.14
CA LYS A 48 -5.66 -0.86 15.77
C LYS A 48 -7.06 -0.28 15.66
N GLU A 49 -7.71 -0.56 14.55
CA GLU A 49 -9.12 -0.26 14.29
C GLU A 49 -9.86 -1.57 13.98
N ASN A 50 -10.92 -1.84 14.74
CA ASN A 50 -11.60 -3.13 14.63
C ASN A 50 -12.61 -3.22 13.49
N GLN A 51 -13.06 -2.09 12.97
CA GLN A 51 -14.04 -2.04 11.88
C GLN A 51 -13.73 -0.93 10.91
N VAL A 52 -12.82 -1.22 10.02
CA VAL A 52 -12.53 -0.38 8.85
C VAL A 52 -13.32 -0.92 7.68
N ILE A 53 -13.96 -0.05 6.92
CA ILE A 53 -14.67 -0.45 5.70
C ILE A 53 -13.70 -0.37 4.52
N LEU A 54 -13.29 -1.51 4.03
CA LEU A 54 -12.45 -1.64 2.85
C LEU A 54 -13.25 -2.33 1.75
N ASN A 55 -13.56 -1.61 0.67
CA ASN A 55 -14.37 -2.12 -0.45
C ASN A 55 -15.68 -2.77 -0.01
N SER A 56 -16.47 -2.08 0.82
CA SER A 56 -17.76 -2.53 1.35
C SER A 56 -17.70 -3.76 2.29
N LYS A 57 -16.49 -4.14 2.74
CA LYS A 57 -16.29 -5.18 3.76
C LYS A 57 -15.71 -4.57 5.03
N ALA A 58 -16.22 -4.99 6.18
CA ALA A 58 -15.64 -4.66 7.47
C ALA A 58 -14.38 -5.52 7.68
N VAL A 59 -13.27 -4.88 7.97
CA VAL A 59 -11.98 -5.53 8.25
C VAL A 59 -11.37 -4.95 9.52
N GLU A 60 -10.59 -5.75 10.22
CA GLU A 60 -9.72 -5.25 11.27
C GLU A 60 -8.44 -4.70 10.62
N SER A 61 -8.05 -3.49 10.97
CA SER A 61 -6.83 -2.88 10.48
C SER A 61 -5.86 -2.59 11.61
N THR A 62 -4.59 -2.89 11.40
CA THR A 62 -3.51 -2.54 12.31
C THR A 62 -2.41 -1.83 11.52
N VAL A 63 -1.93 -0.71 12.06
CA VAL A 63 -0.80 0.02 11.48
C VAL A 63 0.31 0.14 12.50
N THR A 64 1.51 -0.21 12.08
CA THR A 64 2.74 -0.06 12.85
C THR A 64 3.57 1.08 12.27
N ILE A 65 3.91 2.04 13.11
CA ILE A 65 4.61 3.27 12.72
C ILE A 65 5.94 3.37 13.46
N SER A 66 6.98 3.79 12.77
CA SER A 66 8.28 4.08 13.36
C SER A 66 8.20 5.30 14.30
N PRO A 67 8.69 5.21 15.55
CA PRO A 67 8.75 6.36 16.45
C PRO A 67 9.84 7.37 16.09
N TYR A 68 10.75 7.03 15.18
CA TYR A 68 11.90 7.87 14.83
C TYR A 68 11.61 8.89 13.73
N ASN A 69 10.84 8.49 12.74
CA ASN A 69 10.54 9.31 11.55
C ASN A 69 9.07 9.30 11.15
N PHE A 70 8.22 8.64 11.96
CA PHE A 70 6.77 8.52 11.75
C PHE A 70 6.37 7.89 10.41
N THR A 71 7.25 7.08 9.81
CA THR A 71 6.92 6.31 8.63
C THR A 71 6.19 5.02 9.01
N ILE A 72 5.32 4.55 8.11
CA ILE A 72 4.62 3.29 8.28
C ILE A 72 5.61 2.14 8.04
N ILE A 73 5.70 1.23 9.01
CA ILE A 73 6.49 0.00 8.90
C ILE A 73 5.65 -1.11 8.29
N LYS A 74 4.39 -1.23 8.73
CA LYS A 74 3.49 -2.28 8.31
C LYS A 74 2.03 -1.85 8.43
N GLN A 75 1.22 -2.27 7.48
CA GLN A 75 -0.24 -2.23 7.56
C GLN A 75 -0.78 -3.65 7.43
N THR A 76 -1.70 -4.04 8.29
CA THR A 76 -2.38 -5.34 8.22
C THR A 76 -3.87 -5.17 8.13
N PHE A 77 -4.51 -6.03 7.37
CA PHE A 77 -5.95 -6.10 7.19
C PHE A 77 -6.40 -7.54 7.40
N THR A 78 -7.25 -7.75 8.40
CA THR A 78 -7.69 -9.08 8.79
C THR A 78 -9.19 -9.20 8.57
N THR A 79 -9.57 -10.24 7.85
CA THR A 79 -10.94 -10.73 7.74
C THR A 79 -11.04 -12.09 8.43
N ASP A 80 -12.23 -12.66 8.52
CA ASP A 80 -12.43 -14.00 9.10
C ASP A 80 -11.62 -15.08 8.37
N GLU A 81 -11.32 -14.88 7.08
CA GLU A 81 -10.68 -15.87 6.22
C GLU A 81 -9.24 -15.53 5.81
N ASN A 82 -8.87 -14.24 5.82
CA ASN A 82 -7.61 -13.78 5.25
C ASN A 82 -6.89 -12.77 6.14
N LEU A 83 -5.57 -12.88 6.17
CA LEU A 83 -4.65 -11.88 6.70
C LEU A 83 -3.84 -11.31 5.53
N PHE A 84 -4.02 -10.05 5.24
CA PHE A 84 -3.27 -9.32 4.23
C PHE A 84 -2.34 -8.31 4.90
N GLU A 85 -1.06 -8.31 4.50
CA GLU A 85 -0.05 -7.43 5.07
C GLU A 85 0.71 -6.68 3.98
N VAL A 86 0.97 -5.41 4.23
CA VAL A 86 1.90 -4.58 3.45
C VAL A 86 3.03 -4.17 4.36
N ILE A 87 4.24 -4.55 4.02
CA ILE A 87 5.45 -4.24 4.77
C ILE A 87 6.28 -3.24 3.96
N TYR A 88 6.66 -2.17 4.62
CA TYR A 88 7.49 -1.12 4.03
C TYR A 88 8.91 -1.22 4.58
N ASP A 89 9.85 -1.32 3.68
CA ASP A 89 11.27 -1.40 3.99
C ASP A 89 12.02 -0.35 3.17
N GLU A 90 12.99 0.28 3.79
CA GLU A 90 13.77 1.36 3.20
C GLU A 90 12.92 2.55 2.69
N TYR A 91 13.14 3.68 3.31
CA TYR A 91 12.54 4.96 2.93
C TYR A 91 13.60 5.91 2.42
N ILE A 92 13.26 6.72 1.42
CA ILE A 92 14.05 7.85 0.97
C ILE A 92 13.29 9.14 1.20
N LYS A 93 14.03 10.24 1.39
CA LYS A 93 13.45 11.56 1.56
C LYS A 93 13.57 12.34 0.26
N VAL A 94 12.43 12.82 -0.24
CA VAL A 94 12.34 13.69 -1.41
C VAL A 94 11.52 14.90 -1.02
N GLU A 95 12.10 16.10 -1.13
CA GLU A 95 11.42 17.37 -0.79
C GLU A 95 10.70 17.37 0.57
N ASN A 96 11.39 16.92 1.62
CA ASN A 96 10.86 16.81 2.98
C ASN A 96 9.75 15.76 3.20
N GLN A 97 9.47 14.90 2.23
CA GLN A 97 8.56 13.75 2.36
C GLN A 97 9.33 12.44 2.31
N ASN A 98 8.91 11.48 3.13
CA ASN A 98 9.45 10.13 3.12
C ASN A 98 8.63 9.24 2.20
N PHE A 99 9.32 8.53 1.29
CA PHE A 99 8.71 7.56 0.37
C PHE A 99 9.34 6.19 0.55
N PRO A 100 8.55 5.11 0.62
CA PRO A 100 9.10 3.76 0.67
C PRO A 100 9.74 3.41 -0.68
N THR A 101 10.85 2.70 -0.63
CA THR A 101 11.53 2.20 -1.83
C THR A 101 11.40 0.69 -1.99
N LYS A 102 11.05 -0.02 -0.92
CA LYS A 102 10.78 -1.46 -0.96
C LYS A 102 9.46 -1.75 -0.26
N ILE A 103 8.56 -2.41 -0.96
CA ILE A 103 7.23 -2.74 -0.48
C ILE A 103 6.98 -4.23 -0.72
N LYS A 104 6.59 -4.95 0.33
CA LYS A 104 6.25 -6.38 0.27
C LYS A 104 4.76 -6.57 0.52
N PHE A 105 4.14 -7.37 -0.30
CA PHE A 105 2.74 -7.77 -0.16
C PHE A 105 2.68 -9.25 0.23
N ILE A 106 2.05 -9.52 1.38
CA ILE A 106 1.95 -10.86 1.96
C ILE A 106 0.47 -11.17 2.17
N ASN A 107 0.05 -12.33 1.70
CA ASN A 107 -1.31 -12.82 1.91
C ASN A 107 -1.25 -14.18 2.61
N ASN A 108 -1.88 -14.30 3.78
CA ASN A 108 -1.88 -15.50 4.61
C ASN A 108 -0.48 -16.11 4.84
N GLY A 109 0.51 -15.23 5.10
CA GLY A 109 1.89 -15.62 5.35
C GLY A 109 2.72 -15.97 4.11
N LEU A 110 2.12 -15.93 2.92
CA LEU A 110 2.81 -16.16 1.66
C LEU A 110 3.12 -14.81 0.99
N GLU A 111 4.39 -14.59 0.67
CA GLU A 111 4.83 -13.41 -0.07
C GLU A 111 4.33 -13.52 -1.52
N ASN A 112 3.41 -12.62 -1.90
CA ASN A 112 2.80 -12.63 -3.23
C ASN A 112 3.64 -11.88 -4.25
N PHE A 113 4.12 -10.68 -3.91
CA PHE A 113 5.02 -9.92 -4.75
C PHE A 113 5.69 -8.78 -3.98
N ASN A 114 6.77 -8.28 -4.55
CA ASN A 114 7.54 -7.16 -4.04
C ASN A 114 7.62 -6.06 -5.07
N ILE A 115 7.64 -4.82 -4.59
CA ILE A 115 7.91 -3.64 -5.41
C ILE A 115 9.20 -3.02 -4.93
N GLU A 116 10.11 -2.75 -5.85
CA GLU A 116 11.31 -1.97 -5.59
C GLU A 116 11.29 -0.73 -6.47
N ILE A 117 11.29 0.44 -5.84
CA ILE A 117 11.27 1.73 -6.51
C ILE A 117 12.71 2.21 -6.66
N LYS A 118 13.18 2.33 -7.90
CA LYS A 118 14.59 2.68 -8.21
C LYS A 118 14.87 4.17 -8.09
N SER A 119 13.88 5.01 -8.40
CA SER A 119 14.03 6.46 -8.29
C SER A 119 12.69 7.15 -8.12
N ILE A 120 12.70 8.24 -7.38
CA ILE A 120 11.56 9.13 -7.20
C ILE A 120 12.06 10.55 -7.46
N SER A 121 11.34 11.30 -8.28
CA SER A 121 11.61 12.72 -8.53
C SER A 121 10.32 13.52 -8.49
N SER A 122 10.41 14.75 -8.01
CA SER A 122 9.32 15.72 -8.09
C SER A 122 9.49 16.57 -9.34
N LEU A 123 8.41 16.75 -10.10
CA LEU A 123 8.39 17.56 -11.31
C LEU A 123 7.26 18.58 -11.23
N ASP A 124 7.58 19.85 -11.51
CA ASP A 124 6.58 20.92 -11.57
C ASP A 124 5.62 20.77 -12.76
N LYS A 125 6.09 20.15 -13.83
CA LYS A 125 5.31 19.82 -15.02
C LYS A 125 5.69 18.41 -15.51
N ILE A 126 4.67 17.58 -15.70
CA ILE A 126 4.84 16.24 -16.29
C ILE A 126 4.41 16.32 -17.75
N ASN A 127 5.35 16.12 -18.66
CA ASN A 127 5.06 15.85 -20.05
C ASN A 127 5.37 14.38 -20.30
N ILE A 128 4.32 13.54 -20.44
CA ILE A 128 4.46 12.12 -20.67
C ILE A 128 4.19 11.85 -22.15
N PRO A 129 5.21 11.78 -23.03
CA PRO A 129 5.03 11.32 -24.39
C PRO A 129 4.74 9.82 -24.36
N PHE A 130 3.48 9.44 -24.53
CA PHE A 130 3.10 8.05 -24.62
C PHE A 130 3.37 7.53 -26.04
N ARG A 131 4.28 6.56 -26.18
CA ARG A 131 4.51 5.82 -27.41
C ARG A 131 4.40 4.34 -27.16
N VAL A 132 3.48 3.68 -27.82
CA VAL A 132 3.44 2.21 -27.85
C VAL A 132 4.59 1.73 -28.74
N PRO A 133 5.54 0.93 -28.23
CA PRO A 133 6.60 0.36 -29.07
C PRO A 133 5.99 -0.46 -30.21
N LYS A 134 6.61 -0.40 -31.40
CA LYS A 134 6.09 -1.05 -32.63
C LYS A 134 5.97 -2.58 -32.54
N ASN A 135 6.65 -3.19 -31.59
CA ASN A 135 6.66 -4.64 -31.36
C ASN A 135 5.61 -5.12 -30.34
N TYR A 136 4.81 -4.21 -29.75
CA TYR A 136 3.71 -4.59 -28.88
C TYR A 136 2.46 -4.87 -29.70
N LYS A 137 1.84 -6.01 -29.45
CA LYS A 137 0.51 -6.35 -29.99
C LYS A 137 -0.55 -5.97 -28.98
N ARG A 138 -1.63 -5.37 -29.45
CA ARG A 138 -2.82 -5.15 -28.64
C ARG A 138 -3.42 -6.50 -28.26
N VAL A 139 -3.59 -6.74 -26.98
CA VAL A 139 -4.36 -7.87 -26.45
C VAL A 139 -5.67 -7.29 -25.95
N ASP A 140 -6.77 -7.67 -26.59
CA ASP A 140 -8.10 -7.36 -26.06
C ASP A 140 -8.39 -8.41 -24.99
N LEU A 141 -8.53 -7.96 -23.75
CA LEU A 141 -8.92 -8.80 -22.62
C LEU A 141 -10.43 -9.01 -22.73
N GLU A 142 -10.83 -10.22 -23.05
CA GLU A 142 -12.23 -10.65 -22.97
C GLU A 142 -12.68 -10.83 -21.53
#